data_697ba37e6ca0c76d062cbb8f07087b1f
#
_entry.id   697ba37e6ca0c76d062cbb8f07087b1f
#
_cell.length_a   1.000
_cell.length_b   1.000
_cell.length_c   1.000
_cell.angle_alpha   90.00
_cell.angle_beta   90.00
_cell.angle_gamma   90.00
#
_symmetry.space_group_name_H-M   'P 1'
#
loop_
_entity.id
_entity.type
_entity.pdbx_description
1 polymer ?
#
loop_
_entity_poly.entity_id
_entity_poly.type
_entity_poly.pdbx_seq_one_letter_code
_entity_poly.pdbx_strand_id
1 'polypeptide(L)'
;MIAANWLRNLPANLLATLPFSLVHVAGMVALRDLAYRLLGDRYDFGRWWLNWFYEYRKDFITYWLLALAITAVRVYGLWMDSRDSGTGVPGDASVAATHPERLVVRKLNREYILSVSDIDRIDANGNYVTVHARGAAYPRRESLTALEKKLDQSRFVRVHRAHVVNVDRIREIQPWDHGDYRIVLLDGSCVNLSRRYRGRLQHLLR
;
A
#
# COMPACT_ATOMS: atom_id res chain seq x y z
N MET A 1 -2.69 -9.64 -1.25
CA MET A 1 -4.04 -9.29 -1.74
C MET A 1 -4.07 -8.77 -3.19
N ILE A 2 -3.05 -8.09 -3.70
CA ILE A 2 -3.03 -7.54 -5.08
C ILE A 2 -2.89 -8.63 -6.15
N ALA A 3 -2.12 -9.70 -5.90
CA ALA A 3 -1.97 -10.83 -6.82
C ALA A 3 -3.28 -11.63 -7.02
N ALA A 4 -4.13 -11.73 -6.00
CA ALA A 4 -5.42 -12.41 -6.09
C ALA A 4 -6.45 -11.65 -6.97
N ASN A 5 -6.33 -10.32 -7.04
CA ASN A 5 -7.21 -9.50 -7.87
C ASN A 5 -6.84 -9.55 -9.36
N TRP A 6 -5.58 -9.81 -9.69
CA TRP A 6 -5.14 -9.89 -11.08
C TRP A 6 -5.71 -11.11 -11.82
N LEU A 7 -5.68 -12.29 -11.18
CA LEU A 7 -6.29 -13.51 -11.72
C LEU A 7 -7.82 -13.36 -11.86
N ARG A 8 -8.48 -12.70 -10.91
CA ARG A 8 -9.92 -12.45 -10.96
C ARG A 8 -10.31 -11.49 -12.10
N ASN A 9 -9.42 -10.57 -12.46
CA ASN A 9 -9.63 -9.60 -13.53
C ASN A 9 -9.04 -10.05 -14.89
N LEU A 10 -8.54 -11.29 -14.99
CA LEU A 10 -7.95 -11.84 -16.20
C LEU A 10 -8.87 -11.73 -17.43
N PRO A 11 -10.18 -12.07 -17.37
CA PRO A 11 -11.06 -11.88 -18.51
C PRO A 11 -11.23 -10.41 -18.90
N ALA A 12 -11.30 -9.48 -17.95
CA ALA A 12 -11.38 -8.06 -18.24
C ALA A 12 -10.10 -7.54 -18.90
N ASN A 13 -8.92 -7.99 -18.44
CA ASN A 13 -7.64 -7.65 -19.05
C ASN A 13 -7.51 -8.21 -20.47
N LEU A 14 -7.99 -9.43 -20.72
CA LEU A 14 -8.03 -10.02 -22.07
C LEU A 14 -8.91 -9.20 -23.00
N LEU A 15 -10.11 -8.82 -22.56
CA LEU A 15 -11.02 -7.97 -23.34
C LEU A 15 -10.44 -6.57 -23.62
N ALA A 16 -9.66 -6.01 -22.69
CA ALA A 16 -9.02 -4.71 -22.85
C ALA A 16 -7.93 -4.68 -23.96
N THR A 17 -7.37 -5.84 -24.34
CA THR A 17 -6.38 -5.90 -25.45
C THR A 17 -7.01 -5.56 -26.80
N LEU A 18 -8.29 -5.83 -27.01
CA LEU A 18 -8.99 -5.56 -28.27
C LEU A 18 -9.08 -4.05 -28.58
N PRO A 19 -9.70 -3.21 -27.71
CA PRO A 19 -9.76 -1.78 -27.96
C PRO A 19 -8.36 -1.14 -27.98
N PHE A 20 -7.43 -1.62 -27.17
CA PHE A 20 -6.05 -1.14 -27.19
C PHE A 20 -5.41 -1.35 -28.57
N SER A 21 -5.46 -2.57 -29.13
CA SER A 21 -4.90 -2.85 -30.46
C SER A 21 -5.61 -2.07 -31.56
N LEU A 22 -6.92 -1.88 -31.45
CA LEU A 22 -7.69 -1.15 -32.44
C LEU A 22 -7.24 0.32 -32.50
N VAL A 23 -7.08 0.98 -31.36
CA VAL A 23 -6.59 2.34 -31.25
C VAL A 23 -5.13 2.44 -31.72
N HIS A 24 -4.28 1.50 -31.33
CA HIS A 24 -2.88 1.46 -31.72
C HIS A 24 -2.72 1.32 -33.26
N VAL A 25 -3.41 0.36 -33.87
CA VAL A 25 -3.33 0.13 -35.32
C VAL A 25 -3.92 1.30 -36.08
N ALA A 26 -5.07 1.87 -35.66
CA ALA A 26 -5.63 3.07 -36.29
C ALA A 26 -4.67 4.27 -36.21
N GLY A 27 -4.05 4.50 -35.06
CA GLY A 27 -3.06 5.56 -34.88
C GLY A 27 -1.80 5.35 -35.78
N MET A 28 -1.30 4.11 -35.82
CA MET A 28 -0.17 3.75 -36.68
C MET A 28 -0.48 3.95 -38.18
N VAL A 29 -1.64 3.53 -38.63
CA VAL A 29 -2.09 3.73 -40.02
C VAL A 29 -2.25 5.22 -40.33
N ALA A 30 -2.89 5.98 -39.46
CA ALA A 30 -3.04 7.43 -39.66
C ALA A 30 -1.69 8.16 -39.71
N LEU A 31 -0.75 7.81 -38.85
CA LEU A 31 0.59 8.40 -38.82
C LEU A 31 1.38 8.05 -40.13
N ARG A 32 1.29 6.81 -40.58
CA ARG A 32 1.92 6.38 -41.83
C ARG A 32 1.28 7.06 -43.05
N ASP A 33 -0.04 7.11 -43.12
CA ASP A 33 -0.75 7.81 -44.20
C ASP A 33 -0.34 9.31 -44.28
N LEU A 34 -0.27 9.97 -43.12
CA LEU A 34 0.21 11.34 -43.03
C LEU A 34 1.66 11.48 -43.54
N ALA A 35 2.55 10.59 -43.11
CA ALA A 35 3.96 10.64 -43.53
C ALA A 35 4.11 10.41 -45.06
N TYR A 36 3.40 9.44 -45.64
CA TYR A 36 3.41 9.17 -47.05
C TYR A 36 2.84 10.34 -47.88
N ARG A 37 1.74 10.96 -47.40
CA ARG A 37 1.18 12.18 -48.05
C ARG A 37 2.17 13.34 -48.05
N LEU A 38 2.94 13.54 -46.98
CA LEU A 38 3.97 14.56 -46.90
C LEU A 38 5.13 14.31 -47.90
N LEU A 39 5.38 13.04 -48.23
CA LEU A 39 6.37 12.60 -49.21
C LEU A 39 5.83 12.57 -50.66
N GLY A 40 4.55 12.90 -50.87
CA GLY A 40 3.90 12.88 -52.19
C GLY A 40 3.43 11.51 -52.64
N ASP A 41 3.34 10.54 -51.76
CA ASP A 41 2.94 9.18 -52.02
C ASP A 41 1.66 8.79 -51.24
N ARG A 42 1.12 7.59 -51.47
CA ARG A 42 -0.10 7.06 -50.80
C ARG A 42 0.25 5.81 -50.05
N TYR A 43 -0.18 5.79 -48.77
CA TYR A 43 -0.05 4.61 -47.95
C TYR A 43 -1.25 3.66 -48.18
N ASP A 44 -1.00 2.39 -48.56
CA ASP A 44 -1.99 1.37 -48.65
C ASP A 44 -1.78 0.34 -47.53
N PHE A 45 -2.76 0.25 -46.61
CA PHE A 45 -2.76 -0.74 -45.54
C PHE A 45 -3.15 -2.14 -46.02
N GLY A 46 -3.64 -2.25 -47.26
CA GLY A 46 -4.10 -3.50 -47.85
C GLY A 46 -5.40 -4.02 -47.23
N ARG A 47 -5.52 -5.35 -47.11
CA ARG A 47 -6.73 -5.97 -46.50
C ARG A 47 -6.78 -5.69 -45.02
N TRP A 48 -7.58 -4.70 -44.63
CA TRP A 48 -7.62 -4.11 -43.30
C TRP A 48 -7.74 -5.15 -42.19
N TRP A 49 -8.69 -6.10 -42.28
CA TRP A 49 -8.94 -7.11 -41.25
C TRP A 49 -7.82 -8.14 -41.10
N LEU A 50 -7.12 -8.55 -42.23
CA LEU A 50 -5.99 -9.46 -42.17
C LEU A 50 -4.77 -8.79 -41.51
N ASN A 51 -4.49 -7.56 -41.92
CA ASN A 51 -3.35 -6.82 -41.39
C ASN A 51 -3.58 -6.41 -39.95
N TRP A 52 -4.85 -6.06 -39.58
CA TRP A 52 -5.20 -5.83 -38.18
C TRP A 52 -5.01 -7.09 -37.33
N PHE A 53 -5.41 -8.27 -37.79
CA PHE A 53 -5.21 -9.52 -37.07
C PHE A 53 -3.72 -9.85 -36.88
N TYR A 54 -2.90 -9.54 -37.89
CA TYR A 54 -1.45 -9.70 -37.81
C TYR A 54 -0.82 -8.75 -36.76
N GLU A 55 -1.21 -7.49 -36.74
CA GLU A 55 -0.75 -6.50 -35.78
C GLU A 55 -1.29 -6.80 -34.38
N TYR A 56 -2.57 -7.22 -34.25
CA TYR A 56 -3.16 -7.63 -32.97
C TYR A 56 -2.35 -8.71 -32.26
N ARG A 57 -1.84 -9.69 -32.99
CA ARG A 57 -0.97 -10.75 -32.43
C ARG A 57 0.29 -10.17 -31.80
N LYS A 58 0.92 -9.18 -32.41
CA LYS A 58 2.11 -8.49 -31.88
C LYS A 58 1.74 -7.66 -30.65
N ASP A 59 0.66 -6.88 -30.76
CA ASP A 59 0.15 -6.04 -29.66
C ASP A 59 -0.21 -6.88 -28.45
N PHE A 60 -0.85 -8.02 -28.65
CA PHE A 60 -1.17 -8.99 -27.61
C PHE A 60 0.09 -9.45 -26.85
N ILE A 61 1.11 -9.87 -27.58
CA ILE A 61 2.38 -10.33 -26.98
C ILE A 61 3.04 -9.16 -26.22
N THR A 62 3.11 -7.97 -26.83
CA THR A 62 3.73 -6.78 -26.24
C THR A 62 3.01 -6.35 -24.97
N TYR A 63 1.67 -6.35 -24.98
CA TYR A 63 0.84 -6.03 -23.82
C TYR A 63 1.14 -6.96 -22.65
N TRP A 64 1.19 -8.28 -22.92
CA TRP A 64 1.43 -9.26 -21.87
C TRP A 64 2.88 -9.26 -21.37
N LEU A 65 3.86 -9.00 -22.25
CA LEU A 65 5.26 -8.82 -21.82
C LEU A 65 5.40 -7.58 -20.94
N LEU A 66 4.75 -6.48 -21.29
CA LEU A 66 4.78 -5.25 -20.48
C LEU A 66 4.09 -5.47 -19.13
N ALA A 67 2.92 -6.11 -19.11
CA ALA A 67 2.22 -6.47 -17.89
C ALA A 67 3.06 -7.39 -16.99
N LEU A 68 3.74 -8.37 -17.58
CA LEU A 68 4.67 -9.25 -16.87
C LEU A 68 5.86 -8.48 -16.30
N ALA A 69 6.48 -7.58 -17.10
CA ALA A 69 7.60 -6.77 -16.67
C ALA A 69 7.22 -5.85 -15.49
N ILE A 70 6.07 -5.17 -15.57
CA ILE A 70 5.56 -4.33 -14.48
C ILE A 70 5.30 -5.16 -13.22
N THR A 71 4.73 -6.35 -13.39
CA THR A 71 4.48 -7.27 -12.28
C THR A 71 5.78 -7.77 -11.67
N ALA A 72 6.77 -8.15 -12.50
CA ALA A 72 8.09 -8.59 -12.05
C ALA A 72 8.82 -7.48 -11.27
N VAL A 73 8.81 -6.24 -11.77
CA VAL A 73 9.40 -5.09 -11.06
C VAL A 73 8.72 -4.86 -9.71
N ARG A 74 7.39 -4.96 -9.65
CA ARG A 74 6.65 -4.85 -8.40
C ARG A 74 6.98 -5.97 -7.40
N VAL A 75 7.01 -7.21 -7.88
CA VAL A 75 7.36 -8.39 -7.07
C VAL A 75 8.82 -8.30 -6.60
N TYR A 76 9.73 -7.89 -7.49
CA TYR A 76 11.14 -7.69 -7.17
C TYR A 76 11.33 -6.59 -6.11
N GLY A 77 10.63 -5.46 -6.26
CA GLY A 77 10.61 -4.41 -5.24
C GLY A 77 10.10 -4.90 -3.89
N LEU A 78 9.03 -5.71 -3.88
CA LEU A 78 8.52 -6.34 -2.67
C LEU A 78 9.52 -7.33 -2.04
N TRP A 79 10.28 -8.05 -2.85
CA TRP A 79 11.27 -9.02 -2.39
C TRP A 79 12.56 -8.38 -1.89
N MET A 80 13.05 -7.32 -2.55
CA MET A 80 14.19 -6.51 -2.08
C MET A 80 13.90 -5.87 -0.72
N ASP A 81 12.71 -5.30 -0.57
CA ASP A 81 12.26 -4.71 0.70
C ASP A 81 12.13 -5.75 1.84
N SER A 82 11.82 -7.03 1.52
CA SER A 82 11.79 -8.10 2.53
C SER A 82 13.19 -8.54 2.95
N ARG A 83 14.20 -8.38 2.11
CA ARG A 83 15.61 -8.64 2.47
C ARG A 83 16.20 -7.56 3.35
N ASP A 84 15.89 -6.28 3.09
CA ASP A 84 16.34 -5.17 3.93
C ASP A 84 15.70 -5.20 5.34
N SER A 85 14.56 -5.89 5.49
CA SER A 85 13.94 -6.12 6.80
C SER A 85 14.62 -7.24 7.61
N GLY A 86 15.53 -7.99 6.99
CA GLY A 86 16.22 -9.16 7.59
C GLY A 86 17.64 -8.90 8.13
N THR A 87 18.24 -7.74 7.84
CA THR A 87 19.53 -7.35 8.39
C THR A 87 19.39 -6.39 9.58
N GLY A 88 18.53 -6.76 10.53
CA GLY A 88 18.73 -6.33 11.90
C GLY A 88 19.91 -7.12 12.45
N VAL A 89 21.02 -6.45 12.72
CA VAL A 89 22.17 -6.96 13.45
C VAL A 89 21.66 -7.79 14.64
N PRO A 90 22.12 -9.05 14.82
CA PRO A 90 21.85 -9.78 16.06
C PRO A 90 22.70 -9.11 17.16
N GLY A 91 22.12 -8.13 17.82
CA GLY A 91 22.61 -7.65 19.09
C GLY A 91 22.02 -8.53 20.16
N ASP A 92 22.86 -9.34 20.77
CA ASP A 92 22.72 -10.10 22.00
C ASP A 92 21.29 -10.49 22.46
N ALA A 93 21.01 -11.76 22.25
CA ALA A 93 19.94 -12.44 22.91
C ALA A 93 20.36 -12.74 24.35
N SER A 94 19.93 -11.93 25.27
CA SER A 94 19.60 -12.35 26.64
C SER A 94 18.85 -11.22 27.33
N VAL A 95 17.73 -11.59 27.90
CA VAL A 95 16.93 -11.01 28.97
C VAL A 95 15.49 -10.75 28.56
N ALA A 96 14.59 -11.53 29.17
CA ALA A 96 13.20 -11.29 29.51
C ALA A 96 12.38 -10.37 28.58
N ALA A 97 11.18 -10.79 28.23
CA ALA A 97 10.18 -10.10 27.42
C ALA A 97 9.92 -8.66 27.88
N THR A 98 10.86 -7.77 27.64
CA THR A 98 10.72 -6.34 27.80
C THR A 98 10.37 -5.78 26.42
N HIS A 99 9.16 -5.20 26.31
CA HIS A 99 8.76 -4.49 25.11
C HIS A 99 9.79 -3.40 24.75
N PRO A 100 10.08 -3.16 23.47
CA PRO A 100 11.12 -2.19 23.09
C PRO A 100 10.71 -0.80 23.57
N GLU A 101 11.60 -0.11 24.29
CA GLU A 101 11.40 1.28 24.70
C GLU A 101 11.58 2.27 23.54
N ARG A 102 12.22 1.83 22.47
CA ARG A 102 12.55 2.65 21.29
C ARG A 102 12.15 1.96 20.00
N LEU A 103 11.57 2.72 19.10
CA LEU A 103 11.18 2.27 17.76
C LEU A 103 12.00 3.00 16.72
N VAL A 104 12.73 2.25 15.87
CA VAL A 104 13.44 2.82 14.74
C VAL A 104 12.49 2.91 13.54
N VAL A 105 12.35 4.11 12.95
CA VAL A 105 11.56 4.38 11.77
C VAL A 105 12.39 5.11 10.72
N ARG A 106 12.15 4.85 9.44
CA ARG A 106 12.85 5.52 8.33
C ARG A 106 11.91 6.52 7.65
N LYS A 107 12.40 7.75 7.46
CA LYS A 107 11.70 8.80 6.70
C LYS A 107 12.71 9.61 5.89
N LEU A 108 12.49 9.75 4.57
CA LEU A 108 13.36 10.54 3.68
C LEU A 108 14.85 10.18 3.79
N ASN A 109 15.15 8.89 3.73
CA ASN A 109 16.50 8.33 3.82
C ASN A 109 17.25 8.65 5.15
N ARG A 110 16.49 8.99 6.22
CA ARG A 110 17.01 9.21 7.58
C ARG A 110 16.35 8.24 8.53
N GLU A 111 17.11 7.74 9.49
CA GLU A 111 16.60 6.91 10.57
C GLU A 111 16.26 7.79 11.78
N TYR A 112 15.07 7.61 12.31
CA TYR A 112 14.60 8.28 13.51
C TYR A 112 14.41 7.23 14.61
N ILE A 113 14.96 7.50 15.77
CA ILE A 113 14.75 6.69 16.97
C ILE A 113 13.66 7.39 17.78
N LEU A 114 12.46 6.79 17.79
CA LEU A 114 11.32 7.28 18.55
C LEU A 114 11.27 6.56 19.89
N SER A 115 11.06 7.32 20.97
CA SER A 115 10.65 6.71 22.24
C SER A 115 9.21 6.18 22.08
N VAL A 116 8.95 4.98 22.53
CA VAL A 116 7.61 4.39 22.47
C VAL A 116 6.62 5.20 23.29
N SER A 117 7.06 5.86 24.35
CA SER A 117 6.25 6.80 25.16
C SER A 117 5.77 8.03 24.40
N ASP A 118 6.45 8.42 23.31
CA ASP A 118 6.08 9.59 22.51
C ASP A 118 5.10 9.28 21.39
N ILE A 119 4.80 7.99 21.19
CA ILE A 119 3.85 7.55 20.17
C ILE A 119 2.43 7.83 20.67
N ASP A 120 1.68 8.59 19.89
CA ASP A 120 0.29 8.89 20.16
C ASP A 120 -0.64 7.82 19.60
N ARG A 121 -0.41 7.45 18.32
CA ARG A 121 -1.20 6.43 17.61
C ARG A 121 -0.43 5.82 16.43
N ILE A 122 -0.97 4.72 15.92
CA ILE A 122 -0.45 4.02 14.76
C ILE A 122 -1.64 3.71 13.83
N ASP A 123 -1.52 4.14 12.58
CA ASP A 123 -2.56 3.98 11.57
C ASP A 123 -2.09 2.98 10.49
N ALA A 124 -2.95 2.03 10.11
CA ALA A 124 -2.69 1.14 8.98
C ALA A 124 -3.00 1.86 7.66
N ASN A 125 -2.06 1.81 6.72
CA ASN A 125 -2.21 2.35 5.37
C ASN A 125 -1.70 1.32 4.34
N GLY A 126 -2.57 0.42 3.91
CA GLY A 126 -2.21 -0.66 3.00
C GLY A 126 -1.15 -1.61 3.60
N ASN A 127 0.02 -1.68 2.97
CA ASN A 127 1.16 -2.49 3.41
C ASN A 127 2.11 -1.74 4.39
N TYR A 128 1.75 -0.52 4.77
CA TYR A 128 2.51 0.32 5.68
C TYR A 128 1.68 0.63 6.92
N VAL A 129 2.36 0.94 8.00
CA VAL A 129 1.79 1.62 9.14
C VAL A 129 2.39 3.02 9.23
N THR A 130 1.60 3.98 9.67
CA THR A 130 2.06 5.34 9.97
C THR A 130 2.09 5.51 11.47
N VAL A 131 3.28 5.70 12.03
CA VAL A 131 3.47 5.98 13.45
C VAL A 131 3.39 7.49 13.65
N HIS A 132 2.47 7.95 14.48
CA HIS A 132 2.31 9.36 14.85
C HIS A 132 2.97 9.60 16.21
N ALA A 133 3.96 10.48 16.24
CA ALA A 133 4.70 10.80 17.44
C ALA A 133 5.21 12.25 17.38
N ARG A 134 5.10 13.01 18.46
CA ARG A 134 5.60 14.40 18.57
C ARG A 134 5.08 15.32 17.46
N GLY A 135 3.82 15.16 17.04
CA GLY A 135 3.21 15.95 15.97
C GLY A 135 3.70 15.62 14.55
N ALA A 136 4.51 14.58 14.36
CA ALA A 136 4.99 14.13 13.06
C ALA A 136 4.52 12.71 12.73
N ALA A 137 4.46 12.40 11.43
CA ALA A 137 4.06 11.10 10.91
C ALA A 137 5.26 10.38 10.31
N TYR A 138 5.46 9.12 10.70
CA TYR A 138 6.59 8.30 10.28
C TYR A 138 6.05 7.01 9.63
N PRO A 139 6.17 6.85 8.32
CA PRO A 139 5.78 5.63 7.64
C PRO A 139 6.77 4.50 7.96
N ARG A 140 6.23 3.31 8.21
CA ARG A 140 7.00 2.09 8.43
C ARG A 140 6.35 0.93 7.67
N ARG A 141 7.15 0.15 6.97
CA ARG A 141 6.67 -1.01 6.25
C ARG A 141 6.58 -2.22 7.17
N GLU A 142 5.43 -2.34 7.78
CA GLU A 142 5.09 -3.45 8.67
C GLU A 142 3.56 -3.56 8.73
N SER A 143 3.04 -4.73 9.08
CA SER A 143 1.60 -4.84 9.32
C SER A 143 1.26 -4.31 10.72
N LEU A 144 0.07 -3.69 10.86
CA LEU A 144 -0.40 -3.20 12.15
C LEU A 144 -0.41 -4.30 13.22
N THR A 145 -0.79 -5.53 12.85
CA THR A 145 -0.81 -6.69 13.75
C THR A 145 0.59 -7.12 14.20
N ALA A 146 1.59 -7.02 13.31
CA ALA A 146 2.97 -7.36 13.67
C ALA A 146 3.55 -6.31 14.62
N LEU A 147 3.28 -5.03 14.37
CA LEU A 147 3.74 -3.95 15.25
C LEU A 147 3.01 -3.97 16.61
N GLU A 148 1.69 -4.20 16.63
CA GLU A 148 0.90 -4.35 17.86
C GLU A 148 1.49 -5.42 18.81
N LYS A 149 1.94 -6.56 18.27
CA LYS A 149 2.57 -7.64 19.05
C LYS A 149 3.91 -7.27 19.70
N LYS A 150 4.63 -6.31 19.10
CA LYS A 150 5.94 -5.85 19.61
C LYS A 150 5.80 -4.78 20.69
N LEU A 151 4.67 -4.07 20.70
CA LEU A 151 4.39 -3.01 21.65
C LEU A 151 3.77 -3.56 22.93
N ASP A 152 3.95 -2.84 24.03
CA ASP A 152 3.33 -3.17 25.31
C ASP A 152 1.80 -3.05 25.21
N GLN A 153 1.13 -4.18 25.36
CA GLN A 153 -0.33 -4.27 25.25
C GLN A 153 -1.06 -3.63 26.43
N SER A 154 -0.38 -3.28 27.51
CA SER A 154 -0.93 -2.49 28.61
C SER A 154 -1.03 -1.00 28.24
N ARG A 155 -0.20 -0.53 27.30
CA ARG A 155 -0.14 0.87 26.86
C ARG A 155 -0.71 1.08 25.48
N PHE A 156 -0.66 0.09 24.58
CA PHE A 156 -1.12 0.19 23.20
C PHE A 156 -2.32 -0.73 22.96
N VAL A 157 -3.44 -0.11 22.63
CA VAL A 157 -4.69 -0.83 22.40
C VAL A 157 -5.21 -0.62 21.00
N ARG A 158 -5.63 -1.71 20.38
CA ARG A 158 -6.30 -1.64 19.08
C ARG A 158 -7.74 -1.19 19.25
N VAL A 159 -8.09 -0.06 18.66
CA VAL A 159 -9.41 0.58 18.76
C VAL A 159 -10.24 0.47 17.49
N HIS A 160 -9.56 0.15 16.39
CA HIS A 160 -10.19 -0.07 15.09
C HIS A 160 -9.35 -1.08 14.28
N ARG A 161 -9.93 -1.68 13.23
CA ARG A 161 -9.15 -2.57 12.33
C ARG A 161 -7.89 -1.91 11.76
N ALA A 162 -7.88 -0.58 11.67
CA ALA A 162 -6.81 0.22 11.10
C ALA A 162 -6.09 1.13 12.11
N HIS A 163 -6.47 1.13 13.39
CA HIS A 163 -5.91 2.04 14.39
C HIS A 163 -5.54 1.35 15.69
N VAL A 164 -4.33 1.64 16.18
CA VAL A 164 -3.84 1.35 17.53
C VAL A 164 -3.53 2.69 18.18
N VAL A 165 -3.92 2.90 19.44
CA VAL A 165 -3.68 4.12 20.21
C VAL A 165 -2.88 3.83 21.47
N ASN A 166 -2.09 4.79 21.90
CA ASN A 166 -1.45 4.77 23.19
C ASN A 166 -2.45 5.26 24.24
N VAL A 167 -2.73 4.43 25.24
CA VAL A 167 -3.71 4.71 26.31
C VAL A 167 -3.30 5.96 27.11
N ASP A 168 -2.00 6.16 27.36
CA ASP A 168 -1.46 7.31 28.09
C ASP A 168 -1.63 8.63 27.32
N ARG A 169 -1.98 8.57 26.04
CA ARG A 169 -2.19 9.73 25.17
C ARG A 169 -3.66 10.02 24.92
N ILE A 170 -4.57 9.27 25.53
CA ILE A 170 -6.01 9.54 25.43
C ILE A 170 -6.37 10.70 26.35
N ARG A 171 -6.97 11.74 25.77
CA ARG A 171 -7.53 12.87 26.53
C ARG A 171 -8.95 12.59 26.97
N GLU A 172 -9.80 12.10 26.05
CA GLU A 172 -11.21 11.84 26.30
C GLU A 172 -11.81 10.85 25.29
N ILE A 173 -12.92 10.24 25.66
CA ILE A 173 -13.69 9.34 24.80
C ILE A 173 -15.11 9.90 24.74
N GLN A 174 -15.54 10.26 23.53
CA GLN A 174 -16.84 10.85 23.27
C GLN A 174 -17.77 9.82 22.60
N PRO A 175 -19.05 9.76 22.96
CA PRO A 175 -20.05 9.06 22.17
C PRO A 175 -20.11 9.64 20.75
N TRP A 176 -20.26 8.78 19.74
CA TRP A 176 -20.36 9.17 18.35
C TRP A 176 -21.54 8.46 17.68
N ASP A 177 -21.80 8.76 16.42
CA ASP A 177 -22.96 8.24 15.68
C ASP A 177 -23.05 6.71 15.69
N HIS A 178 -24.30 6.20 15.66
CA HIS A 178 -24.65 4.80 15.57
C HIS A 178 -24.05 3.86 16.64
N GLY A 179 -23.70 4.41 17.83
CA GLY A 179 -23.16 3.64 18.96
C GLY A 179 -21.66 3.33 18.87
N ASP A 180 -20.95 3.96 17.94
CA ASP A 180 -19.49 4.05 17.94
C ASP A 180 -19.02 5.15 18.91
N TYR A 181 -17.73 5.24 19.13
CA TYR A 181 -17.10 6.24 20.00
C TYR A 181 -15.95 6.91 19.24
N ARG A 182 -15.68 8.16 19.63
CA ARG A 182 -14.51 8.91 19.17
C ARG A 182 -13.54 9.06 20.33
N ILE A 183 -12.28 8.70 20.09
CA ILE A 183 -11.18 8.95 21.02
C ILE A 183 -10.50 10.23 20.58
N VAL A 184 -10.37 11.19 21.50
CA VAL A 184 -9.60 12.42 21.31
C VAL A 184 -8.26 12.23 22.04
N LEU A 185 -7.17 12.40 21.31
CA LEU A 185 -5.81 12.27 21.83
C LEU A 185 -5.28 13.63 22.34
N LEU A 186 -4.18 13.61 23.07
CA LEU A 186 -3.54 14.81 23.62
C LEU A 186 -3.03 15.77 22.54
N ASP A 187 -2.67 15.25 21.36
CA ASP A 187 -2.29 16.03 20.18
C ASP A 187 -3.48 16.70 19.46
N GLY A 188 -4.70 16.51 19.99
CA GLY A 188 -5.95 16.99 19.41
C GLY A 188 -6.49 16.14 18.26
N SER A 189 -5.79 15.11 17.82
CA SER A 189 -6.28 14.22 16.80
C SER A 189 -7.40 13.31 17.31
N CYS A 190 -8.29 12.89 16.40
CA CYS A 190 -9.44 12.06 16.70
C CYS A 190 -9.32 10.70 16.01
N VAL A 191 -9.62 9.62 16.73
CA VAL A 191 -9.60 8.26 16.23
C VAL A 191 -10.95 7.59 16.48
N ASN A 192 -11.45 6.85 15.51
CA ASN A 192 -12.71 6.12 15.68
C ASN A 192 -12.48 4.83 16.50
N LEU A 193 -13.30 4.66 17.55
CA LEU A 193 -13.34 3.45 18.37
C LEU A 193 -14.58 2.65 17.97
N SER A 194 -14.37 1.55 17.26
CA SER A 194 -15.48 0.70 16.87
C SER A 194 -15.97 -0.16 18.03
N ARG A 195 -17.28 -0.48 18.04
CA ARG A 195 -17.96 -1.27 19.07
C ARG A 195 -17.22 -2.58 19.42
N ARG A 196 -16.67 -3.25 18.41
CA ARG A 196 -15.94 -4.53 18.58
C ARG A 196 -14.70 -4.39 19.48
N TYR A 197 -14.05 -3.23 19.48
CA TYR A 197 -12.80 -3.00 20.21
C TYR A 197 -12.99 -2.29 21.54
N ARG A 198 -14.21 -1.80 21.83
CA ARG A 198 -14.52 -1.05 23.06
C ARG A 198 -14.18 -1.82 24.33
N GLY A 199 -14.50 -3.11 24.41
CA GLY A 199 -14.24 -3.93 25.58
C GLY A 199 -12.77 -3.99 25.98
N ARG A 200 -11.87 -4.04 25.01
CA ARG A 200 -10.41 -4.05 25.25
C ARG A 200 -9.94 -2.75 25.90
N LEU A 201 -10.42 -1.60 25.41
CA LEU A 201 -10.05 -0.30 25.96
C LEU A 201 -10.62 -0.11 27.37
N GLN A 202 -11.87 -0.50 27.63
CA GLN A 202 -12.47 -0.39 28.96
C GLN A 202 -11.75 -1.20 30.03
N HIS A 203 -11.16 -2.36 29.64
CA HIS A 203 -10.39 -3.19 30.56
C HIS A 203 -9.08 -2.52 30.99
N LEU A 204 -8.46 -1.72 30.11
CA LEU A 204 -7.20 -1.03 30.40
C LEU A 204 -7.37 0.31 31.13
N LEU A 205 -8.58 0.89 31.11
CA LEU A 205 -8.89 2.14 31.80
C LEU A 205 -9.45 1.94 33.23
N ARG A 206 -9.60 0.68 33.68
CA ARG A 206 -9.99 0.32 35.06
C ARG A 206 -8.76 0.10 35.92
#